data_0a5dfb5ef58bcedb31c82b52df892aad
#
_entry.id   0a5dfb5ef58bcedb31c82b52df892aad
#
_cell.length_a   1.000
_cell.length_b   1.000
_cell.length_c   1.000
_cell.angle_alpha   90.00
_cell.angle_beta   90.00
_cell.angle_gamma   90.00
#
_symmetry.space_group_name_H-M   'P 1'
#
loop_
_entity.id
_entity.type
_entity.pdbx_description
1 polymer ?
#
loop_
_entity_poly.entity_id
_entity_poly.type
_entity_poly.pdbx_seq_one_letter_code
_entity_poly.pdbx_strand_id
1 'polypeptide(L)' 'MLRVSADLDGHEIDIQPDDARLPRTHSAVRERRLASGSIYAAIYPSLTQGSYTVVASRQRFHVTGGRITELDFETS' A
#
# COMPACT_ATOMS: atom_id res chain seq x y z
N MET A 1 -4.79 -1.94 1.57
CA MET A 1 -4.74 -0.48 1.72
C MET A 1 -3.54 -0.08 2.55
N LEU A 2 -2.74 0.83 2.05
CA LEU A 2 -1.55 1.31 2.74
C LEU A 2 -1.83 2.71 3.29
N ARG A 3 -1.92 2.84 4.62
CA ARG A 3 -2.20 4.10 5.29
C ARG A 3 -0.91 4.88 5.50
N VAL A 4 -0.94 6.17 5.23
CA VAL A 4 0.24 7.03 5.30
C VAL A 4 -0.12 8.35 5.99
N SER A 5 0.88 9.16 6.29
CA SER A 5 0.65 10.50 6.81
C SER A 5 0.21 11.46 5.70
N ALA A 6 -0.47 12.54 6.09
CA ALA A 6 -1.08 13.50 5.15
C ALA A 6 -0.05 14.19 4.24
N ASP A 7 1.18 14.33 4.67
CA ASP A 7 2.24 14.96 3.89
C ASP A 7 2.67 14.13 2.66
N LEU A 8 2.22 12.88 2.57
CA LEU A 8 2.46 12.05 1.39
C LEU A 8 1.32 12.10 0.38
N ASP A 9 0.31 12.93 0.58
CA ASP A 9 -0.80 13.09 -0.37
C ASP A 9 -0.27 13.42 -1.76
N GLY A 10 -0.74 12.70 -2.77
CA GLY A 10 -0.31 12.86 -4.15
C GLY A 10 0.96 12.12 -4.53
N HIS A 11 1.71 11.59 -3.57
CA HIS A 11 2.90 10.78 -3.86
C HIS A 11 2.50 9.38 -4.31
N GLU A 12 3.30 8.81 -5.20
CA GLU A 12 3.14 7.41 -5.58
C GLU A 12 3.99 6.53 -4.69
N ILE A 13 3.41 5.40 -4.27
CA ILE A 13 4.10 4.41 -3.45
C ILE A 13 4.21 3.12 -4.23
N ASP A 14 5.45 2.67 -4.45
CA ASP A 14 5.74 1.45 -5.16
C ASP A 14 5.80 0.27 -4.21
N ILE A 15 5.24 -0.85 -4.63
CA ILE A 15 5.40 -2.12 -3.95
C ILE A 15 6.02 -3.14 -4.91
N GLN A 16 6.90 -3.97 -4.39
CA GLN A 16 7.61 -4.98 -5.15
C GLN A 16 7.15 -6.37 -4.70
N PRO A 17 6.58 -7.19 -5.62
CA PRO A 17 6.29 -8.58 -5.29
C PRO A 17 7.57 -9.37 -5.04
N ASP A 18 7.52 -10.30 -4.09
CA ASP A 18 8.63 -11.25 -3.90
C ASP A 18 8.77 -12.20 -5.08
N ASP A 19 7.65 -12.49 -5.75
CA ASP A 19 7.66 -13.31 -6.97
C ASP A 19 8.19 -12.46 -8.14
N ALA A 20 9.36 -12.80 -8.65
CA ALA A 20 10.01 -12.05 -9.74
C ALA A 20 9.22 -12.09 -11.05
N ARG A 21 8.25 -12.98 -11.21
CA ARG A 21 7.40 -13.05 -12.39
C ARG A 21 6.31 -11.99 -12.39
N LEU A 22 6.03 -11.39 -11.24
CA LEU A 22 5.01 -10.35 -11.11
C LEU A 22 5.65 -8.98 -11.26
N PRO A 23 4.98 -8.03 -11.93
CA PRO A 23 5.53 -6.70 -12.09
C PRO A 23 5.43 -5.89 -10.80
N ARG A 24 6.37 -4.95 -10.64
CA ARG A 24 6.24 -3.91 -9.61
C ARG A 24 4.98 -3.10 -9.91
N THR A 25 4.26 -2.73 -8.86
CA THR A 25 3.09 -1.88 -9.01
C THR A 25 3.18 -0.66 -8.10
N HIS A 26 2.40 0.36 -8.40
CA HIS A 26 2.36 1.58 -7.62
C HIS A 26 0.93 2.08 -7.51
N SER A 27 0.69 2.94 -6.52
CA SER A 27 -0.58 3.62 -6.34
C SER A 27 -0.34 4.98 -5.72
N ALA A 28 -1.15 5.97 -6.12
CA ALA A 28 -1.06 7.30 -5.56
C ALA A 28 -1.77 7.37 -4.21
N VAL A 29 -1.17 8.10 -3.28
CA VAL A 29 -1.79 8.39 -1.98
C VAL A 29 -2.90 9.40 -2.19
N ARG A 30 -4.09 9.10 -1.66
CA ARG A 30 -5.27 9.94 -1.74
C ARG A 30 -5.93 10.05 -0.37
N GLU A 31 -6.59 11.17 -0.13
CA GLU A 31 -7.45 11.31 1.03
C GLU A 31 -8.68 10.40 0.88
N ARG A 32 -8.99 9.64 1.93
CA ARG A 32 -10.17 8.80 2.01
C ARG A 32 -11.03 9.27 3.16
N ARG A 33 -12.27 9.66 2.89
CA ARG A 33 -13.19 10.14 3.92
C ARG A 33 -13.92 8.98 4.55
N LEU A 34 -13.92 8.96 5.88
CA LEU A 34 -14.60 7.96 6.69
C LEU A 34 -15.59 8.68 7.60
N ALA A 35 -16.53 7.92 8.20
CA ALA A 35 -17.47 8.49 9.17
C ALA A 35 -16.75 9.10 10.38
N SER A 36 -15.59 8.59 10.75
CA SER A 36 -14.80 9.05 11.90
C SER A 36 -13.74 10.10 11.53
N GLY A 37 -13.66 10.52 10.27
CA GLY A 37 -12.66 11.48 9.79
C GLY A 37 -12.03 11.07 8.47
N SER A 38 -10.83 11.57 8.20
CA SER A 38 -10.13 11.26 6.96
C SER A 38 -8.84 10.51 7.23
N ILE A 39 -8.49 9.61 6.29
CA ILE A 39 -7.18 8.96 6.25
C ILE A 39 -6.54 9.21 4.89
N TYR A 40 -5.23 9.06 4.82
CA TYR A 40 -4.49 9.11 3.56
C TYR A 40 -3.95 7.72 3.27
N ALA A 41 -4.26 7.22 2.07
CA ALA A 41 -3.94 5.82 1.77
C ALA A 41 -3.68 5.62 0.29
N ALA A 42 -2.81 4.66 -0.01
CA ALA A 42 -2.65 4.08 -1.34
C ALA A 42 -3.44 2.77 -1.38
N ILE A 43 -4.21 2.55 -2.44
CA ILE A 43 -5.02 1.35 -2.60
C ILE A 43 -4.52 0.56 -3.79
N TYR A 44 -4.33 -0.73 -3.58
CA TYR A 44 -3.89 -1.68 -4.60
C TYR A 44 -5.02 -2.71 -4.81
N PRO A 45 -5.94 -2.48 -5.75
CA PRO A 45 -7.20 -3.23 -5.81
C PRO A 45 -7.07 -4.67 -6.33
N SER A 46 -6.00 -5.00 -7.02
CA SER A 46 -5.89 -6.28 -7.73
C SER A 46 -4.58 -7.02 -7.45
N LEU A 47 -4.15 -7.04 -6.20
CA LEU A 47 -2.93 -7.74 -5.84
C LEU A 47 -3.14 -9.26 -5.84
N THR A 48 -2.23 -9.98 -6.49
CA THR A 48 -2.15 -11.42 -6.41
C THR A 48 -1.70 -11.82 -5.00
N GLN A 49 -2.24 -12.93 -4.48
CA GLN A 49 -1.81 -13.46 -3.19
C GLN A 49 -0.29 -13.68 -3.19
N GLY A 50 0.36 -13.31 -2.09
CA GLY A 50 1.80 -13.46 -1.93
C GLY A 50 2.40 -12.39 -1.05
N SER A 51 3.72 -12.37 -0.98
CA SER A 51 4.46 -11.39 -0.18
C SER A 51 4.95 -10.23 -1.04
N TYR A 52 4.93 -9.05 -0.45
CA TYR A 52 5.31 -7.81 -1.11
C TYR A 52 6.18 -6.98 -0.18
N THR A 53 6.97 -6.08 -0.77
CA THR A 53 7.78 -5.11 -0.04
C THR A 53 7.42 -3.72 -0.50
N VAL A 54 7.14 -2.82 0.45
CA VAL A 54 7.01 -1.38 0.17
C VAL A 54 8.42 -0.85 -0.10
N VAL A 55 8.67 -0.38 -1.32
CA VAL A 55 10.02 -0.05 -1.76
C VAL A 55 10.65 1.04 -0.90
N ALA A 56 9.91 2.11 -0.59
CA ALA A 56 10.44 3.25 0.12
C ALA A 56 10.84 2.95 1.57
N SER A 57 10.06 2.12 2.27
CA SER A 57 10.27 1.81 3.69
C SER A 57 10.93 0.46 3.92
N ARG A 58 10.98 -0.39 2.89
CA ARG A 58 11.41 -1.78 2.97
C ARG A 58 10.52 -2.65 3.88
N GLN A 59 9.35 -2.14 4.23
CA GLN A 59 8.39 -2.87 5.02
C GLN A 59 7.76 -4.00 4.19
N ARG A 60 7.73 -5.21 4.74
CA ARG A 60 7.13 -6.37 4.06
C ARG A 60 5.72 -6.61 4.56
N PHE A 61 4.87 -7.11 3.67
CA PHE A 61 3.52 -7.52 4.03
C PHE A 61 3.08 -8.69 3.16
N HIS A 62 2.04 -9.38 3.62
CA HIS A 62 1.51 -10.54 2.92
C HIS A 62 0.05 -10.26 2.51
N VAL A 63 -0.27 -10.57 1.25
CA VAL A 63 -1.63 -10.47 0.72
C VAL A 63 -2.24 -11.85 0.67
N THR A 64 -3.38 -12.01 1.33
CA THR A 64 -4.16 -13.26 1.28
C THR A 64 -5.34 -13.05 0.34
N GLY A 65 -5.55 -13.98 -0.56
CA GLY A 65 -6.63 -13.90 -1.54
C GLY A 65 -8.00 -13.73 -0.89
N GLY A 66 -8.80 -12.81 -1.43
CA GLY A 66 -10.14 -12.52 -0.92
C GLY A 66 -10.18 -11.67 0.34
N ARG A 67 -9.06 -11.19 0.82
CA ARG A 67 -8.98 -10.33 2.01
C ARG A 67 -8.38 -8.97 1.68
N ILE A 68 -8.82 -7.94 2.42
CA ILE A 68 -8.23 -6.62 2.35
C ILE A 68 -7.07 -6.57 3.33
N THR A 69 -5.88 -6.20 2.84
CA THR A 69 -4.70 -6.02 3.69
C THR A 69 -4.56 -4.55 4.07
N GLU A 70 -4.53 -4.27 5.36
CA GLU A 70 -4.25 -2.94 5.88
C GLU A 70 -2.84 -2.90 6.46
N LEU A 71 -2.12 -1.82 6.17
CA LEU A 71 -0.75 -1.66 6.61
C LEU A 71 -0.50 -0.18 6.87
N ASP A 72 0.11 0.12 8.01
CA ASP A 72 0.57 1.48 8.30
C ASP A 72 1.97 1.65 7.69
N PHE A 73 2.09 2.66 6.83
CA PHE A 73 3.38 2.98 6.22
C PHE A 73 4.25 3.69 7.23
N GLU A 74 5.42 3.12 7.50
CA GLU A 74 6.40 3.73 8.39
C GLU A 74 7.43 4.49 7.58
N THR A 75 7.46 5.81 7.79
CA THR A 75 8.53 6.65 7.26
C THR A 75 9.58 6.80 8.36
N SER A 76 10.74 6.27 8.11
CA SER A 76 11.86 6.47 9.02
C SER A 76 12.59 7.76 8.68
#